data_8d4dd0dae28294f9be897a46a260c3f8
#
_entry.id   8d4dd0dae28294f9be897a46a260c3f8
#
_cell.length_a   1.000
_cell.length_b   1.000
_cell.length_c   1.000
_cell.angle_alpha   90.00
_cell.angle_beta   90.00
_cell.angle_gamma   90.00
#
_symmetry.space_group_name_H-M   'P 1'
#
loop_
_entity.id
_entity.type
_entity.pdbx_description
1 polymer ?
#
loop_
_entity_poly.entity_id
_entity_poly.type
_entity_poly.pdbx_seq_one_letter_code
_entity_poly.pdbx_strand_id
1 'polypeptide(L)'
;MSSESRNLNRFFLYFAGLLIFFIYITPCLATYNFEGTPEQDELIEITSGTVKGGLYVDGGEGLKKTPYVQEFNVPGDAVTWARVYVGVWGGTEQKTGTLDLTINGEEFESLDLEGKNDKGDEEGQNPTIYCTGHGVYWIAYDVGTNISTGPVTVEAQTEGDIDGRVYGIILAAVYEDKEGQSTRYWVEEGNINLHGKGWSETLASTHDEAYADFSGKVDTDKYNTANLAVVYLCGTPGLDDSLYFNEEQLSDGENSNDIANSKSYFDFKFFDVLDLLEEDDNELKFQRDEEDYVHPVLAALTLGTGEEGTSDLIVSGLTVPLLYAGKDNTIKASIKNIGKDSAYGFQAALYADGEIVSTAPVSSLSSGKSKTIEFNWKPAWDGEQALKVYVDYTNNKKETCEVNNWNTPFLAKIVDLTPPELEIDYPEDGARVDGGYLTVSGTVEDTSQNLTVDVNGQKALISGESWSASVPVVSGSNTIVVSAVDGQNNTGKELIVVEGKVSSQSDLKISSGPDNETKSLDNETETVNQSVLVPQLRGYEKKAVISPIYGVFGFISAVLFIKYRSRGKRL
;
A
#
# COMPACT_ATOMS: atom_id res chain seq x y z
N MET A 1 40.26 52.97 40.52
CA MET A 1 39.49 52.28 39.50
C MET A 1 38.44 51.48 40.22
N SER A 2 37.22 51.94 40.16
CA SER A 2 36.12 51.57 41.04
C SER A 2 35.48 50.23 40.70
N SER A 3 34.91 49.59 41.71
CA SER A 3 34.21 48.32 41.62
C SER A 3 33.06 48.23 40.61
N GLU A 4 32.63 49.38 40.08
CA GLU A 4 31.56 49.47 39.06
C GLU A 4 31.97 49.03 37.66
N SER A 5 33.27 49.18 37.30
CA SER A 5 33.74 48.72 35.96
C SER A 5 33.85 47.22 35.82
N ARG A 6 33.93 46.45 36.92
CA ARG A 6 33.98 45.00 36.90
C ARG A 6 32.60 44.35 36.81
N ASN A 7 31.56 45.00 37.27
CA ASN A 7 30.20 44.49 37.12
C ASN A 7 29.58 44.73 35.73
N LEU A 8 29.99 45.81 35.06
CA LEU A 8 29.52 46.12 33.73
C LEU A 8 30.09 45.11 32.71
N ASN A 9 31.38 44.72 32.86
CA ASN A 9 32.01 43.74 31.95
C ASN A 9 31.49 42.31 32.19
N ARG A 10 31.03 41.97 33.41
CA ARG A 10 30.38 40.68 33.66
C ARG A 10 28.96 40.64 33.12
N PHE A 11 28.24 41.76 33.15
CA PHE A 11 26.91 41.86 32.55
C PHE A 11 26.94 41.78 31.01
N PHE A 12 27.95 42.38 30.38
CA PHE A 12 28.14 42.26 28.94
C PHE A 12 28.59 40.87 28.48
N LEU A 13 29.39 40.14 29.31
CA LEU A 13 29.77 38.76 29.00
C LEU A 13 28.61 37.77 29.16
N TYR A 14 27.71 38.00 30.12
CA TYR A 14 26.49 37.17 30.27
C TYR A 14 25.45 37.51 29.18
N PHE A 15 25.37 38.76 28.72
CA PHE A 15 24.46 39.15 27.63
C PHE A 15 24.99 38.71 26.28
N ALA A 16 26.29 38.71 26.04
CA ALA A 16 26.91 38.15 24.85
C ALA A 16 26.83 36.61 24.82
N GLY A 17 26.94 35.94 25.99
CA GLY A 17 26.73 34.50 26.11
C GLY A 17 25.27 34.08 25.92
N LEU A 18 24.30 34.93 26.29
CA LEU A 18 22.87 34.68 26.03
C LEU A 18 22.48 34.99 24.58
N LEU A 19 23.20 35.89 23.91
CA LEU A 19 22.94 36.22 22.49
C LEU A 19 23.56 35.20 21.51
N ILE A 20 24.55 34.40 21.95
CA ILE A 20 25.16 33.35 21.14
C ILE A 20 24.36 32.05 21.22
N PHE A 21 23.48 31.88 22.22
CA PHE A 21 22.61 30.72 22.32
C PHE A 21 21.26 30.86 21.57
N PHE A 22 21.00 32.00 20.90
CA PHE A 22 19.77 32.25 20.16
C PHE A 22 19.96 32.29 18.63
N ILE A 23 21.08 31.80 18.10
CA ILE A 23 21.35 31.87 16.65
C ILE A 23 21.64 30.47 16.08
N TYR A 24 20.90 29.47 16.40
CA TYR A 24 20.79 28.26 15.55
C TYR A 24 19.60 27.44 16.00
N ILE A 25 18.42 27.98 15.85
CA ILE A 25 17.22 27.22 15.55
C ILE A 25 16.54 28.03 14.45
N THR A 26 16.96 27.86 13.23
CA THR A 26 16.07 28.14 12.10
C THR A 26 15.07 26.99 12.12
N PRO A 27 13.78 27.26 12.38
CA PRO A 27 12.78 26.23 12.15
C PRO A 27 12.87 25.88 10.68
N CYS A 28 13.17 24.62 10.36
CA CYS A 28 12.98 24.09 9.03
C CYS A 28 11.47 24.02 8.85
N LEU A 29 10.90 25.05 8.22
CA LEU A 29 9.52 25.02 7.76
C LEU A 29 9.52 24.06 6.59
N ALA A 30 9.05 22.84 6.80
CA ALA A 30 8.79 21.90 5.73
C ALA A 30 7.68 22.49 4.84
N THR A 31 8.07 23.24 3.83
CA THR A 31 7.18 23.71 2.77
C THR A 31 7.31 22.77 1.60
N TYR A 32 6.21 22.51 0.89
CA TYR A 32 6.28 21.76 -0.36
C TYR A 32 7.43 22.32 -1.25
N ASN A 33 8.31 21.42 -1.61
CA ASN A 33 9.38 21.65 -2.58
C ASN A 33 9.36 20.49 -3.57
N PHE A 34 9.38 20.80 -4.87
CA PHE A 34 9.34 19.74 -5.89
C PHE A 34 10.53 18.79 -5.80
N GLU A 35 11.72 19.30 -5.51
CA GLU A 35 12.97 18.52 -5.46
C GLU A 35 13.10 17.69 -4.18
N GLY A 36 12.74 18.25 -3.02
CA GLY A 36 12.84 17.55 -1.75
C GLY A 36 12.49 18.39 -0.55
N THR A 37 12.11 17.74 0.56
CA THR A 37 11.85 18.31 1.88
C THR A 37 12.35 17.39 2.99
N PRO A 38 12.89 17.92 4.11
CA PRO A 38 13.07 19.36 4.42
C PRO A 38 14.21 20.00 3.65
N GLU A 39 15.23 19.25 3.29
CA GLU A 39 16.35 19.67 2.45
C GLU A 39 16.20 19.08 1.05
N GLN A 40 16.86 19.67 0.04
CA GLN A 40 16.69 19.21 -1.34
C GLN A 40 17.38 17.88 -1.62
N ASP A 41 18.55 17.67 -1.06
CA ASP A 41 19.45 16.56 -1.40
C ASP A 41 19.80 15.68 -0.20
N GLU A 42 19.23 15.95 1.02
CA GLU A 42 19.63 15.28 2.25
C GLU A 42 18.44 14.95 3.15
N LEU A 43 18.39 13.69 3.65
CA LEU A 43 17.54 13.31 4.76
C LEU A 43 18.10 13.93 6.05
N ILE A 44 17.26 14.23 7.02
CA ILE A 44 17.69 14.86 8.28
C ILE A 44 17.63 13.90 9.45
N GLU A 45 18.63 13.98 10.32
CA GLU A 45 18.66 13.26 11.59
C GLU A 45 17.55 13.78 12.52
N ILE A 46 16.62 12.91 12.89
CA ILE A 46 15.53 13.21 13.82
C ILE A 46 15.76 12.63 15.20
N THR A 47 16.49 11.55 15.29
CA THR A 47 16.93 10.97 16.57
C THR A 47 18.18 10.12 16.36
N SER A 48 19.08 10.20 17.33
CA SER A 48 20.23 9.32 17.44
C SER A 48 20.58 9.08 18.90
N GLY A 49 21.30 8.00 19.17
CA GLY A 49 21.69 7.73 20.55
C GLY A 49 22.26 6.34 20.78
N THR A 50 22.29 5.97 22.06
CA THR A 50 22.67 4.62 22.50
C THR A 50 21.65 4.15 23.52
N VAL A 51 21.12 2.95 23.33
CA VAL A 51 20.13 2.32 24.19
C VAL A 51 20.58 0.92 24.60
N LYS A 52 20.19 0.44 25.77
CA LYS A 52 20.24 -0.97 26.11
C LYS A 52 18.95 -1.63 25.62
N GLY A 53 18.98 -2.23 24.45
CA GLY A 53 17.85 -2.70 23.66
C GLY A 53 18.14 -2.51 22.17
N GLY A 54 17.27 -1.83 21.42
CA GLY A 54 17.45 -1.62 19.99
C GLY A 54 16.57 -0.54 19.39
N LEU A 55 16.69 -0.40 18.07
CA LEU A 55 15.76 0.32 17.20
C LEU A 55 14.98 -0.73 16.40
N TYR A 56 13.69 -0.74 16.58
CA TYR A 56 12.74 -1.51 15.76
C TYR A 56 12.30 -0.65 14.58
N VAL A 57 12.45 -1.17 13.37
CA VAL A 57 11.92 -0.56 12.15
C VAL A 57 11.23 -1.66 11.37
N ASP A 58 9.94 -1.56 11.19
CA ASP A 58 9.14 -2.54 10.46
C ASP A 58 8.00 -1.85 9.71
N GLY A 59 7.43 -2.52 8.72
CA GLY A 59 6.31 -1.98 7.98
C GLY A 59 5.82 -2.84 6.84
N GLY A 60 4.71 -2.39 6.32
CA GLY A 60 4.05 -3.00 5.19
C GLY A 60 4.18 -2.16 3.93
N GLU A 61 3.64 -2.71 2.88
CA GLU A 61 3.76 -2.25 1.52
C GLU A 61 2.45 -2.29 0.78
N GLY A 62 2.39 -1.59 -0.34
CA GLY A 62 1.39 -1.92 -1.32
C GLY A 62 0.63 -0.83 -1.90
N LEU A 63 0.85 0.26 -2.29
CA LEU A 63 0.05 1.24 -3.06
C LEU A 63 -1.45 0.83 -3.18
N LYS A 64 -2.12 0.67 -2.04
CA LYS A 64 -3.51 0.21 -1.90
C LYS A 64 -4.44 1.34 -1.49
N LYS A 65 -5.72 1.21 -1.85
CA LYS A 65 -6.78 2.09 -1.33
C LYS A 65 -7.02 1.81 0.15
N THR A 66 -7.42 2.86 0.86
CA THR A 66 -7.76 2.79 2.29
C THR A 66 -9.14 2.13 2.53
N PRO A 67 -9.40 1.56 3.71
CA PRO A 67 -8.51 1.55 4.88
C PRO A 67 -7.27 0.68 4.64
N TYR A 68 -6.11 1.19 5.08
CA TYR A 68 -4.85 0.44 5.06
C TYR A 68 -4.46 0.11 6.50
N VAL A 69 -4.33 -1.16 6.82
CA VAL A 69 -4.06 -1.65 8.16
C VAL A 69 -2.71 -2.37 8.18
N GLN A 70 -1.87 -2.05 9.15
CA GLN A 70 -0.59 -2.69 9.38
C GLN A 70 -0.45 -3.11 10.83
N GLU A 71 -0.04 -4.36 11.06
CA GLU A 71 0.28 -4.91 12.36
C GLU A 71 1.78 -4.95 12.60
N PHE A 72 2.18 -4.63 13.83
CA PHE A 72 3.55 -4.62 14.31
C PHE A 72 3.67 -5.41 15.60
N ASN A 73 4.88 -5.88 15.94
CA ASN A 73 5.16 -6.51 17.23
C ASN A 73 6.46 -5.94 17.80
N VAL A 74 6.35 -4.85 18.57
CA VAL A 74 7.50 -4.11 19.09
C VAL A 74 8.17 -4.90 20.22
N PRO A 75 9.48 -5.21 20.10
CA PRO A 75 10.20 -6.00 21.10
C PRO A 75 10.55 -5.20 22.37
N GLY A 76 11.16 -5.90 23.35
CA GLY A 76 11.74 -5.30 24.55
C GLY A 76 10.77 -5.11 25.71
N ASP A 77 11.22 -4.32 26.71
CA ASP A 77 10.51 -4.03 27.99
C ASP A 77 9.74 -2.71 27.95
N ALA A 78 10.26 -1.71 27.24
CA ALA A 78 9.65 -0.37 27.18
C ALA A 78 10.07 0.36 25.89
N VAL A 79 9.15 1.14 25.32
CA VAL A 79 9.42 2.06 24.21
C VAL A 79 9.81 3.42 24.77
N THR A 80 10.92 4.00 24.30
CA THR A 80 11.43 5.30 24.75
C THR A 80 11.24 6.40 23.70
N TRP A 81 11.13 6.04 22.44
CA TRP A 81 10.82 6.92 21.31
C TRP A 81 10.10 6.10 20.24
N ALA A 82 9.12 6.68 19.57
CA ALA A 82 8.48 6.03 18.44
C ALA A 82 7.88 7.04 17.45
N ARG A 83 7.95 6.70 16.18
CA ARG A 83 7.38 7.45 15.08
C ARG A 83 6.70 6.51 14.09
N VAL A 84 5.47 6.84 13.68
CA VAL A 84 4.74 6.17 12.59
C VAL A 84 4.86 7.01 11.35
N TYR A 85 5.18 6.37 10.24
CA TYR A 85 5.26 6.98 8.92
C TYR A 85 4.17 6.43 8.02
N VAL A 86 3.53 7.30 7.24
CA VAL A 86 2.54 6.92 6.25
C VAL A 86 2.91 7.53 4.90
N GLY A 87 3.18 6.68 3.91
CA GLY A 87 3.38 7.10 2.53
C GLY A 87 2.04 7.18 1.80
N VAL A 88 1.69 8.32 1.17
CA VAL A 88 0.41 8.50 0.44
C VAL A 88 0.66 9.01 -0.98
N TRP A 89 -0.01 8.40 -1.95
CA TRP A 89 -0.09 8.94 -3.31
C TRP A 89 -1.25 9.92 -3.43
N GLY A 90 -0.95 11.21 -3.55
CA GLY A 90 -1.96 12.25 -3.74
C GLY A 90 -2.53 12.35 -5.16
N GLY A 91 -1.88 11.72 -6.14
CA GLY A 91 -2.28 11.77 -7.55
C GLY A 91 -1.70 12.95 -8.31
N THR A 92 -1.66 14.15 -7.76
CA THR A 92 -0.89 15.31 -8.21
C THR A 92 -0.73 16.30 -7.04
N GLU A 93 0.27 17.18 -7.14
CA GLU A 93 0.50 18.25 -6.15
C GLU A 93 -0.60 19.33 -6.10
N GLN A 94 -1.64 19.21 -6.92
CA GLN A 94 -2.77 20.14 -6.97
C GLN A 94 -3.98 19.64 -6.18
N LYS A 95 -4.03 18.35 -5.82
CA LYS A 95 -5.17 17.74 -5.19
C LYS A 95 -5.08 17.86 -3.66
N THR A 96 -6.24 17.86 -3.04
CA THR A 96 -6.40 17.95 -1.58
C THR A 96 -7.27 16.83 -1.04
N GLY A 97 -7.08 16.48 0.21
CA GLY A 97 -7.85 15.45 0.90
C GLY A 97 -7.54 15.41 2.37
N THR A 98 -7.88 14.32 3.03
CA THR A 98 -7.58 14.07 4.45
C THR A 98 -6.89 12.73 4.63
N LEU A 99 -6.15 12.60 5.70
CA LEU A 99 -5.61 11.34 6.21
C LEU A 99 -5.96 11.23 7.70
N ASP A 100 -6.70 10.21 8.05
CA ASP A 100 -7.02 9.86 9.43
C ASP A 100 -6.15 8.68 9.87
N LEU A 101 -5.46 8.82 11.01
CA LEU A 101 -4.63 7.78 11.59
C LEU A 101 -5.28 7.22 12.86
N THR A 102 -5.37 5.88 12.91
CA THR A 102 -5.86 5.15 14.08
C THR A 102 -4.77 4.22 14.61
N ILE A 103 -4.56 4.19 15.92
CA ILE A 103 -3.59 3.31 16.58
C ILE A 103 -4.32 2.46 17.62
N ASN A 104 -4.21 1.13 17.50
CA ASN A 104 -4.87 0.16 18.37
C ASN A 104 -6.39 0.39 18.50
N GLY A 105 -7.03 0.86 17.40
CA GLY A 105 -8.46 1.13 17.32
C GLY A 105 -8.90 2.45 17.96
N GLU A 106 -7.97 3.30 18.39
CA GLU A 106 -8.24 4.66 18.89
C GLU A 106 -7.78 5.68 17.86
N GLU A 107 -8.62 6.67 17.56
CA GLU A 107 -8.28 7.80 16.69
C GLU A 107 -7.10 8.57 17.27
N PHE A 108 -6.03 8.71 16.47
CA PHE A 108 -4.82 9.40 16.89
C PHE A 108 -4.77 10.82 16.35
N GLU A 109 -4.86 11.00 15.04
CA GLU A 109 -4.77 12.30 14.38
C GLU A 109 -5.55 12.29 13.05
N SER A 110 -6.17 13.43 12.72
CA SER A 110 -6.78 13.70 11.43
C SER A 110 -6.10 14.89 10.79
N LEU A 111 -5.65 14.75 9.56
CA LEU A 111 -4.76 15.66 8.87
C LEU A 111 -5.33 16.10 7.52
N ASP A 112 -5.34 17.40 7.25
CA ASP A 112 -5.62 17.94 5.93
C ASP A 112 -4.36 17.88 5.05
N LEU A 113 -4.47 17.29 3.86
CA LEU A 113 -3.43 17.22 2.83
C LEU A 113 -3.74 18.25 1.75
N GLU A 114 -2.91 19.28 1.62
CA GLU A 114 -3.14 20.45 0.75
C GLU A 114 -2.24 20.47 -0.51
N GLY A 115 -1.48 19.40 -0.77
CA GLY A 115 -0.58 19.29 -1.90
C GLY A 115 0.52 20.35 -1.86
N LYS A 116 0.72 21.07 -2.94
CA LYS A 116 1.70 22.15 -2.99
C LYS A 116 1.36 23.37 -2.10
N ASN A 117 0.19 23.39 -1.50
CA ASN A 117 -0.21 24.44 -0.56
C ASN A 117 0.03 24.03 0.89
N ASP A 118 0.47 22.79 1.12
CA ASP A 118 0.94 22.36 2.43
C ASP A 118 2.08 23.28 2.87
N LYS A 119 1.88 23.93 3.98
CA LYS A 119 2.81 24.94 4.49
C LYS A 119 3.94 24.32 5.30
N GLY A 120 3.94 22.99 5.39
CA GLY A 120 4.77 22.26 6.33
C GLY A 120 4.39 22.58 7.78
N ASP A 121 5.07 21.96 8.70
CA ASP A 121 4.87 22.23 10.11
C ASP A 121 5.26 23.65 10.50
N GLU A 122 4.38 24.33 11.20
CA GLU A 122 4.83 25.35 12.14
C GLU A 122 5.63 24.62 13.23
N GLU A 123 6.77 25.14 13.65
CA GLU A 123 7.69 24.52 14.60
C GLU A 123 6.96 23.89 15.80
N GLY A 124 7.08 22.56 15.94
CA GLY A 124 6.48 21.78 17.04
C GLY A 124 5.07 21.27 16.77
N GLN A 125 4.57 21.28 15.56
CA GLN A 125 3.36 20.54 15.21
C GLN A 125 3.67 19.06 14.94
N ASN A 126 2.73 18.20 15.23
CA ASN A 126 2.70 16.79 14.93
C ASN A 126 1.38 16.52 14.19
N PRO A 127 1.39 15.94 12.97
CA PRO A 127 2.52 15.30 12.29
C PRO A 127 3.39 16.24 11.43
N THR A 128 4.58 15.74 11.03
CA THR A 128 5.42 16.37 10.01
C THR A 128 5.00 15.87 8.62
N ILE A 129 4.75 16.79 7.69
CA ILE A 129 4.30 16.48 6.33
C ILE A 129 5.42 16.76 5.34
N TYR A 130 5.90 15.74 4.65
CA TYR A 130 6.80 15.87 3.51
C TYR A 130 6.03 15.58 2.24
N CYS A 131 5.75 16.63 1.41
CA CYS A 131 5.09 16.48 0.13
C CYS A 131 6.01 16.99 -0.98
N THR A 132 6.35 16.14 -1.94
CA THR A 132 7.30 16.47 -3.02
C THR A 132 6.83 15.98 -4.39
N GLY A 133 7.59 16.28 -5.44
CA GLY A 133 7.32 15.80 -6.78
C GLY A 133 5.87 16.09 -7.22
N HIS A 134 5.22 15.11 -7.77
CA HIS A 134 3.82 15.20 -8.21
C HIS A 134 2.82 14.77 -7.14
N GLY A 135 3.03 15.17 -5.87
CA GLY A 135 2.10 14.87 -4.78
C GLY A 135 2.36 13.51 -4.12
N VAL A 136 3.63 13.18 -3.95
CA VAL A 136 4.07 12.06 -3.12
C VAL A 136 4.25 12.55 -1.70
N TYR A 137 3.53 11.94 -0.78
CA TYR A 137 3.56 12.27 0.63
C TYR A 137 4.34 11.22 1.42
N TRP A 138 5.17 11.70 2.34
CA TRP A 138 5.70 10.96 3.46
C TRP A 138 5.35 11.72 4.73
N ILE A 139 4.53 11.13 5.60
CA ILE A 139 3.95 11.81 6.75
C ILE A 139 4.43 11.11 8.00
N ALA A 140 5.07 11.85 8.90
CA ALA A 140 5.69 11.35 10.10
C ALA A 140 4.92 11.80 11.35
N TYR A 141 4.44 10.84 12.15
CA TYR A 141 3.69 11.07 13.37
C TYR A 141 4.54 10.71 14.60
N ASP A 142 4.82 11.68 15.48
CA ASP A 142 5.40 11.40 16.78
C ASP A 142 4.36 10.73 17.68
N VAL A 143 4.47 9.41 17.84
CA VAL A 143 3.50 8.61 18.58
C VAL A 143 3.93 8.29 20.00
N GLY A 144 5.22 8.45 20.33
CA GLY A 144 5.77 8.42 21.68
C GLY A 144 5.17 7.32 22.57
N THR A 145 4.53 7.75 23.68
CA THR A 145 3.94 6.84 24.68
C THR A 145 2.64 6.14 24.22
N ASN A 146 2.10 6.46 23.05
CA ASN A 146 0.93 5.75 22.49
C ASN A 146 1.29 4.39 21.92
N ILE A 147 2.60 4.14 21.71
CA ILE A 147 3.15 2.84 21.33
C ILE A 147 3.75 2.18 22.57
N SER A 148 3.43 0.91 22.76
CA SER A 148 4.03 0.05 23.79
C SER A 148 4.66 -1.17 23.14
N THR A 149 5.49 -1.89 23.91
CA THR A 149 6.00 -3.21 23.48
C THR A 149 4.87 -4.22 23.31
N GLY A 150 5.04 -5.17 22.42
CA GLY A 150 4.04 -6.14 22.00
C GLY A 150 3.26 -5.72 20.76
N PRO A 151 2.07 -6.28 20.52
CA PRO A 151 1.28 -6.02 19.33
C PRO A 151 0.79 -4.57 19.23
N VAL A 152 0.93 -3.98 18.04
CA VAL A 152 0.46 -2.63 17.71
C VAL A 152 -0.21 -2.70 16.34
N THR A 153 -1.42 -2.17 16.21
CA THR A 153 -2.13 -2.06 14.93
C THR A 153 -2.23 -0.59 14.57
N VAL A 154 -1.85 -0.25 13.34
CA VAL A 154 -1.97 1.10 12.78
C VAL A 154 -2.86 1.03 11.54
N GLU A 155 -3.85 1.92 11.47
CA GLU A 155 -4.76 2.04 10.33
C GLU A 155 -4.71 3.46 9.77
N ALA A 156 -4.62 3.58 8.45
CA ALA A 156 -4.66 4.83 7.71
C ALA A 156 -5.90 4.86 6.81
N GLN A 157 -6.70 5.93 6.93
CA GLN A 157 -7.87 6.18 6.10
C GLN A 157 -7.71 7.51 5.37
N THR A 158 -7.97 7.56 4.06
CA THR A 158 -7.90 8.78 3.26
C THR A 158 -9.25 9.13 2.66
N GLU A 159 -9.53 10.43 2.52
CA GLU A 159 -10.73 10.95 1.87
C GLU A 159 -10.41 12.17 1.00
N GLY A 160 -11.35 12.63 0.17
CA GLY A 160 -11.24 13.84 -0.64
C GLY A 160 -10.90 13.61 -2.11
N ASP A 161 -10.23 14.58 -2.73
CA ASP A 161 -9.93 14.58 -4.17
C ASP A 161 -8.57 13.91 -4.50
N ILE A 162 -7.77 13.58 -3.49
CA ILE A 162 -6.49 12.86 -3.65
C ILE A 162 -6.75 11.46 -4.22
N ASP A 163 -5.73 10.85 -4.83
CA ASP A 163 -5.81 9.44 -5.23
C ASP A 163 -6.04 8.53 -4.01
N GLY A 164 -5.38 8.88 -2.90
CA GLY A 164 -5.62 8.30 -1.58
C GLY A 164 -5.10 6.89 -1.42
N ARG A 165 -4.27 6.40 -2.34
CA ARG A 165 -3.58 5.14 -2.15
C ARG A 165 -2.42 5.31 -1.18
N VAL A 166 -2.31 4.38 -0.24
CA VAL A 166 -1.19 4.32 0.71
C VAL A 166 -0.10 3.43 0.12
N TYR A 167 1.14 3.94 0.08
CA TYR A 167 2.32 3.17 -0.30
C TYR A 167 2.67 2.14 0.77
N GLY A 168 2.65 2.56 2.03
CA GLY A 168 2.97 1.73 3.17
C GLY A 168 2.89 2.51 4.49
N ILE A 169 2.90 1.76 5.59
CA ILE A 169 3.03 2.29 6.95
C ILE A 169 4.29 1.70 7.55
N ILE A 170 5.19 2.55 8.07
CA ILE A 170 6.39 2.15 8.81
C ILE A 170 6.23 2.58 10.26
N LEU A 171 6.64 1.71 11.18
CA LEU A 171 6.85 2.04 12.59
C LEU A 171 8.35 1.97 12.91
N ALA A 172 8.92 3.09 13.33
CA ALA A 172 10.25 3.15 13.94
C ALA A 172 10.10 3.38 15.44
N ALA A 173 10.72 2.52 16.27
CA ALA A 173 10.63 2.61 17.72
C ALA A 173 11.94 2.25 18.41
N VAL A 174 12.43 3.12 19.28
CA VAL A 174 13.56 2.83 20.17
C VAL A 174 13.01 2.16 21.41
N TYR A 175 13.49 0.96 21.71
CA TYR A 175 13.04 0.19 22.86
C TYR A 175 14.18 -0.16 23.81
N GLU A 176 13.86 -0.21 25.10
CA GLU A 176 14.73 -0.76 26.14
C GLU A 176 14.46 -2.25 26.33
N ASP A 177 15.52 -3.03 26.51
CA ASP A 177 15.49 -4.44 26.91
C ASP A 177 16.56 -4.67 27.98
N LYS A 178 16.13 -5.11 29.17
CA LYS A 178 17.04 -5.37 30.32
C LYS A 178 18.07 -6.45 30.04
N GLU A 179 17.72 -7.41 29.22
CA GLU A 179 18.61 -8.49 28.77
C GLU A 179 19.24 -8.17 27.40
N GLY A 180 18.86 -7.05 26.77
CA GLY A 180 19.31 -6.61 25.47
C GLY A 180 20.78 -6.15 25.46
N GLN A 181 21.31 -6.02 24.27
CA GLN A 181 22.64 -5.47 24.00
C GLN A 181 22.65 -3.93 24.08
N SER A 182 23.86 -3.33 24.05
CA SER A 182 23.99 -1.90 23.82
C SER A 182 23.98 -1.62 22.33
N THR A 183 22.97 -0.88 21.86
CA THR A 183 22.80 -0.52 20.45
C THR A 183 22.93 0.99 20.29
N ARG A 184 23.80 1.42 19.38
CA ARG A 184 23.83 2.79 18.88
C ARG A 184 22.96 2.88 17.66
N TYR A 185 22.22 3.98 17.49
CA TYR A 185 21.26 4.15 16.42
C TYR A 185 21.20 5.58 15.91
N TRP A 186 20.77 5.73 14.63
CA TRP A 186 20.36 6.97 13.97
C TRP A 186 19.12 6.69 13.14
N VAL A 187 18.28 7.70 13.02
CA VAL A 187 17.10 7.71 12.14
C VAL A 187 17.08 9.02 11.37
N GLU A 188 17.15 8.91 10.08
CA GLU A 188 17.12 10.01 9.11
C GLU A 188 15.83 9.96 8.32
N GLU A 189 15.15 11.09 8.13
CA GLU A 189 13.88 11.15 7.39
C GLU A 189 13.79 12.35 6.46
N GLY A 190 12.88 12.27 5.50
CA GLY A 190 12.60 13.31 4.53
C GLY A 190 11.74 12.75 3.40
N ASN A 191 11.70 13.47 2.28
CA ASN A 191 11.11 13.01 1.05
C ASN A 191 11.81 13.74 -0.10
N ILE A 192 12.73 13.06 -0.77
CA ILE A 192 13.57 13.63 -1.82
C ILE A 192 13.13 13.06 -3.16
N ASN A 193 12.77 13.93 -4.10
CA ASN A 193 12.33 13.53 -5.42
C ASN A 193 13.52 13.47 -6.38
N LEU A 194 14.15 12.31 -6.49
CA LEU A 194 15.15 12.04 -7.53
C LEU A 194 14.44 11.82 -8.86
N HIS A 195 14.82 12.56 -9.92
CA HIS A 195 14.11 12.51 -11.20
C HIS A 195 15.02 12.73 -12.42
N GLY A 196 14.64 12.11 -13.52
CA GLY A 196 15.28 12.28 -14.81
C GLY A 196 14.91 13.61 -15.50
N LYS A 197 15.66 13.93 -16.53
CA LYS A 197 15.42 15.12 -17.35
C LYS A 197 14.11 15.01 -18.13
N GLY A 198 13.25 16.03 -18.00
CA GLY A 198 11.98 16.09 -18.71
C GLY A 198 10.83 15.38 -18.02
N TRP A 199 11.03 14.92 -16.78
CA TRP A 199 9.96 14.38 -15.93
C TRP A 199 8.81 15.39 -15.76
N SER A 200 9.11 16.70 -15.75
CA SER A 200 8.13 17.77 -15.90
C SER A 200 8.49 18.64 -17.09
N GLU A 201 7.49 19.12 -17.87
CA GLU A 201 7.71 20.03 -19.02
C GLU A 201 8.50 21.30 -18.66
N THR A 202 8.55 21.65 -17.37
CA THR A 202 9.23 22.85 -16.84
C THR A 202 10.63 22.56 -16.31
N LEU A 203 11.00 21.28 -16.06
CA LEU A 203 12.29 20.92 -15.48
C LEU A 203 13.34 20.68 -16.56
N ALA A 204 14.38 21.51 -16.54
CA ALA A 204 15.51 21.42 -17.47
C ALA A 204 16.71 20.63 -16.90
N SER A 205 16.70 20.33 -15.58
CA SER A 205 17.74 19.63 -14.83
C SER A 205 17.31 18.20 -14.47
N THR A 206 18.26 17.37 -14.12
CA THR A 206 18.07 16.11 -13.41
C THR A 206 18.34 16.35 -11.92
N HIS A 207 17.78 15.50 -11.08
CA HIS A 207 18.11 15.38 -9.67
C HIS A 207 18.49 13.92 -9.45
N ASP A 208 19.79 13.63 -9.36
CA ASP A 208 20.32 12.28 -9.51
C ASP A 208 20.79 11.65 -8.20
N GLU A 209 21.05 12.44 -7.15
CA GLU A 209 21.65 11.97 -5.90
C GLU A 209 20.96 12.55 -4.67
N ALA A 210 20.87 11.74 -3.60
CA ALA A 210 20.45 12.15 -2.26
C ALA A 210 21.32 11.48 -1.22
N TYR A 211 21.34 12.01 0.00
CA TYR A 211 22.25 11.59 1.06
C TYR A 211 21.53 11.43 2.40
N ALA A 212 22.15 10.63 3.30
CA ALA A 212 21.86 10.59 4.72
C ALA A 212 23.16 10.43 5.51
N ASP A 213 23.39 11.32 6.49
CA ASP A 213 24.63 11.42 7.23
C ASP A 213 24.48 10.87 8.65
N PHE A 214 25.10 9.73 8.95
CA PHE A 214 25.14 9.15 10.31
C PHE A 214 26.31 9.74 11.09
N SER A 215 26.10 10.96 11.60
CA SER A 215 27.14 11.79 12.19
C SER A 215 27.77 11.23 13.46
N GLY A 216 29.05 11.56 13.67
CA GLY A 216 29.80 11.34 14.90
C GLY A 216 30.69 10.10 14.90
N LYS A 217 31.62 10.07 15.85
CA LYS A 217 32.66 9.02 15.92
C LYS A 217 32.11 7.65 16.27
N VAL A 218 32.54 6.66 15.53
CA VAL A 218 32.24 5.24 15.69
C VAL A 218 33.52 4.49 16.06
N ASP A 219 33.52 3.77 17.17
CA ASP A 219 34.57 2.81 17.51
C ASP A 219 34.21 1.48 16.84
N THR A 220 34.70 1.27 15.62
CA THR A 220 34.33 0.13 14.78
C THR A 220 34.67 -1.21 15.42
N ASP A 221 35.74 -1.28 16.24
CA ASP A 221 36.17 -2.49 16.95
C ASP A 221 35.16 -2.90 18.06
N LYS A 222 34.27 -2.00 18.45
CA LYS A 222 33.27 -2.22 19.52
C LYS A 222 32.05 -2.98 19.06
N TYR A 223 31.70 -2.88 17.77
CA TYR A 223 30.43 -3.37 17.27
C TYR A 223 30.60 -4.68 16.49
N ASN A 224 29.64 -5.58 16.66
CA ASN A 224 29.60 -6.89 16.01
C ASN A 224 28.49 -6.98 14.95
N THR A 225 27.60 -5.98 14.90
CA THR A 225 26.56 -5.83 13.87
C THR A 225 26.43 -4.38 13.45
N ALA A 226 26.15 -4.16 12.17
CA ALA A 226 25.75 -2.88 11.64
C ALA A 226 24.67 -3.11 10.58
N ASN A 227 23.42 -2.70 10.90
CA ASN A 227 22.30 -2.89 9.99
C ASN A 227 21.79 -1.53 9.55
N LEU A 228 21.68 -1.38 8.23
CA LEU A 228 21.10 -0.23 7.57
C LEU A 228 19.73 -0.61 7.03
N ALA A 229 18.70 0.14 7.42
CA ALA A 229 17.36 0.07 6.88
C ALA A 229 17.10 1.28 5.99
N VAL A 230 16.52 1.09 4.79
CA VAL A 230 16.15 2.18 3.87
C VAL A 230 14.74 1.98 3.33
N VAL A 231 14.05 3.10 3.10
CA VAL A 231 12.72 3.11 2.46
C VAL A 231 12.73 4.01 1.25
N TYR A 232 12.23 3.45 0.14
CA TYR A 232 11.97 4.18 -1.10
C TYR A 232 10.50 4.15 -1.46
N LEU A 233 10.02 5.21 -2.09
CA LEU A 233 8.72 5.24 -2.77
C LEU A 233 8.93 5.40 -4.27
N CYS A 234 8.01 4.89 -5.06
CA CYS A 234 7.89 5.13 -6.51
C CYS A 234 8.93 4.43 -7.41
N GLY A 235 9.86 3.65 -6.91
CA GLY A 235 10.83 2.93 -7.77
C GLY A 235 10.16 2.03 -8.81
N THR A 236 10.77 1.83 -9.96
CA THR A 236 10.23 1.08 -11.10
C THR A 236 11.06 -0.17 -11.37
N PRO A 237 10.53 -1.37 -11.16
CA PRO A 237 11.28 -2.61 -11.36
C PRO A 237 11.93 -2.72 -12.74
N GLY A 238 13.25 -2.93 -12.77
CA GLY A 238 14.04 -3.12 -13.98
C GLY A 238 14.61 -1.85 -14.59
N LEU A 239 14.48 -0.71 -13.92
CA LEU A 239 15.28 0.48 -14.16
C LEU A 239 16.40 0.53 -13.12
N ASP A 240 17.60 0.91 -13.54
CA ASP A 240 18.75 0.94 -12.64
C ASP A 240 18.64 2.11 -11.66
N ASP A 241 18.83 1.82 -10.37
CA ASP A 241 19.10 2.71 -9.26
C ASP A 241 20.12 2.08 -8.33
N SER A 242 20.97 2.85 -7.68
CA SER A 242 22.07 2.33 -6.87
C SER A 242 22.09 2.96 -5.47
N LEU A 243 22.56 2.19 -4.51
CA LEU A 243 22.76 2.62 -3.13
C LEU A 243 24.23 2.41 -2.73
N TYR A 244 24.82 3.42 -2.10
CA TYR A 244 26.22 3.35 -1.64
C TYR A 244 26.30 3.69 -0.16
N PHE A 245 27.12 2.94 0.58
CA PHE A 245 27.47 3.24 1.95
C PHE A 245 28.99 3.43 2.02
N ASN A 246 29.44 4.60 2.47
CA ASN A 246 30.86 4.98 2.48
C ASN A 246 31.56 4.69 1.13
N GLU A 247 30.98 5.17 0.03
CA GLU A 247 31.44 5.01 -1.36
C GLU A 247 31.35 3.56 -1.92
N GLU A 248 31.05 2.54 -1.09
CA GLU A 248 30.91 1.15 -1.54
C GLU A 248 29.46 0.83 -1.91
N GLN A 249 29.25 0.27 -3.12
CA GLN A 249 27.93 -0.06 -3.63
C GLN A 249 27.30 -1.24 -2.89
N LEU A 250 26.08 -1.05 -2.39
CA LEU A 250 25.33 -2.10 -1.73
C LEU A 250 24.59 -3.00 -2.75
N SER A 251 24.26 -4.21 -2.32
CA SER A 251 23.48 -5.16 -3.10
C SER A 251 22.51 -5.90 -2.19
N ASP A 252 21.26 -6.04 -2.61
CA ASP A 252 20.28 -6.87 -1.92
C ASP A 252 20.46 -8.37 -2.20
N GLY A 253 21.50 -8.73 -2.96
CA GLY A 253 21.85 -10.11 -3.30
C GLY A 253 21.20 -10.63 -4.59
N GLU A 254 20.27 -9.86 -5.18
CA GLU A 254 19.63 -10.18 -6.46
C GLU A 254 20.16 -9.29 -7.59
N ASN A 255 20.19 -7.99 -7.38
CA ASN A 255 20.73 -7.01 -8.32
C ASN A 255 21.25 -5.79 -7.56
N SER A 256 22.50 -5.40 -7.79
CA SER A 256 23.11 -4.24 -7.12
C SER A 256 22.74 -2.90 -7.78
N ASN A 257 22.10 -2.93 -8.93
CA ASN A 257 21.77 -1.74 -9.73
C ASN A 257 20.25 -1.54 -9.87
N ASP A 258 19.45 -2.17 -9.05
CA ASP A 258 17.98 -2.05 -9.06
C ASP A 258 17.50 -2.35 -7.64
N ILE A 259 17.72 -1.41 -6.73
CA ILE A 259 17.40 -1.55 -5.30
C ILE A 259 15.90 -1.29 -5.07
N ALA A 260 15.34 -0.25 -5.70
CA ALA A 260 13.93 0.09 -5.62
C ALA A 260 13.09 -0.72 -6.63
N ASN A 261 13.11 -2.04 -6.50
CA ASN A 261 12.63 -2.99 -7.50
C ASN A 261 11.23 -3.59 -7.22
N SER A 262 10.52 -3.10 -6.23
CA SER A 262 9.19 -3.59 -5.87
C SER A 262 8.12 -3.15 -6.88
N LYS A 263 7.29 -4.10 -7.31
CA LYS A 263 6.10 -3.80 -8.13
C LYS A 263 5.01 -3.05 -7.36
N SER A 264 5.13 -2.93 -6.06
CA SER A 264 4.22 -2.17 -5.19
C SER A 264 4.57 -0.70 -5.10
N TYR A 265 5.66 -0.25 -5.73
CA TYR A 265 6.20 1.11 -5.64
C TYR A 265 6.57 1.54 -4.22
N PHE A 266 6.84 0.57 -3.38
CA PHE A 266 7.28 0.73 -2.01
C PHE A 266 8.37 -0.29 -1.74
N ASP A 267 9.58 0.18 -1.45
CA ASP A 267 10.73 -0.66 -1.16
C ASP A 267 11.26 -0.37 0.22
N PHE A 268 11.34 -1.43 1.02
CA PHE A 268 11.92 -1.41 2.36
C PHE A 268 13.00 -2.48 2.41
N LYS A 269 14.25 -2.05 2.49
CA LYS A 269 15.43 -2.90 2.36
C LYS A 269 16.31 -2.82 3.58
N PHE A 270 17.04 -3.92 3.85
CA PHE A 270 18.05 -4.02 4.89
C PHE A 270 19.37 -4.45 4.31
N PHE A 271 20.46 -3.85 4.83
CA PHE A 271 21.83 -4.17 4.44
C PHE A 271 22.69 -4.36 5.68
N ASP A 272 23.54 -5.40 5.67
CA ASP A 272 24.65 -5.51 6.61
C ASP A 272 25.79 -4.64 6.10
N VAL A 273 26.16 -3.61 6.88
CA VAL A 273 27.21 -2.65 6.53
C VAL A 273 28.38 -2.67 7.53
N LEU A 274 28.51 -3.76 8.32
CA LEU A 274 29.54 -3.87 9.36
C LEU A 274 30.95 -3.71 8.82
N ASP A 275 31.25 -4.40 7.70
CA ASP A 275 32.58 -4.35 7.07
C ASP A 275 32.87 -3.02 6.34
N LEU A 276 31.85 -2.16 6.21
CA LEU A 276 31.92 -0.86 5.52
C LEU A 276 31.96 0.32 6.48
N LEU A 277 31.84 0.10 7.81
CA LEU A 277 31.85 1.17 8.80
C LEU A 277 33.19 1.91 8.83
N GLU A 278 33.11 3.22 8.89
CA GLU A 278 34.23 4.12 9.14
C GLU A 278 34.21 4.70 10.57
N GLU A 279 35.37 5.16 11.07
CA GLU A 279 35.49 5.73 12.43
C GLU A 279 34.78 7.09 12.57
N ASP A 280 34.63 7.83 11.50
CA ASP A 280 34.02 9.17 11.45
C ASP A 280 33.09 9.25 10.22
N ASP A 281 31.97 9.98 10.35
CA ASP A 281 31.14 10.49 9.25
C ASP A 281 30.70 9.42 8.24
N ASN A 282 29.97 8.38 8.70
CA ASN A 282 29.37 7.38 7.82
C ASN A 282 28.25 8.02 6.99
N GLU A 283 28.32 7.85 5.67
CA GLU A 283 27.40 8.45 4.69
C GLU A 283 26.68 7.38 3.89
N LEU A 284 25.40 7.60 3.66
CA LEU A 284 24.58 6.86 2.70
C LEU A 284 24.28 7.75 1.50
N LYS A 285 24.56 7.25 0.30
CA LYS A 285 24.21 7.92 -0.95
C LYS A 285 23.19 7.09 -1.74
N PHE A 286 22.10 7.72 -2.07
CA PHE A 286 21.07 7.24 -3.00
C PHE A 286 21.39 7.78 -4.40
N GLN A 287 21.42 6.91 -5.40
CA GLN A 287 21.73 7.27 -6.79
C GLN A 287 20.59 6.80 -7.70
N ARG A 288 19.98 7.70 -8.44
CA ARG A 288 18.85 7.44 -9.33
C ARG A 288 19.19 6.58 -10.55
N ASP A 289 20.39 6.71 -11.09
CA ASP A 289 20.87 6.06 -12.33
C ASP A 289 19.89 6.23 -13.52
N GLU A 290 19.25 5.12 -13.99
CA GLU A 290 18.31 5.12 -15.12
C GLU A 290 16.84 5.30 -14.70
N GLU A 291 16.55 5.30 -13.37
CA GLU A 291 15.19 5.51 -12.87
C GLU A 291 14.57 6.81 -13.40
N ASP A 292 13.31 6.78 -13.80
CA ASP A 292 12.58 7.97 -14.21
C ASP A 292 12.37 8.91 -13.01
N TYR A 293 11.97 8.34 -11.85
CA TYR A 293 11.86 9.02 -10.57
C TYR A 293 11.75 8.02 -9.41
N VAL A 294 12.36 8.36 -8.30
CA VAL A 294 12.33 7.58 -7.05
C VAL A 294 12.48 8.50 -5.85
N HIS A 295 11.86 8.16 -4.73
CA HIS A 295 11.84 8.97 -3.54
C HIS A 295 12.48 8.24 -2.35
N PRO A 296 13.75 8.49 -2.00
CA PRO A 296 14.28 8.16 -0.69
C PRO A 296 13.54 8.92 0.41
N VAL A 297 13.05 8.21 1.45
CA VAL A 297 12.22 8.81 2.49
C VAL A 297 12.64 8.50 3.91
N LEU A 298 13.39 7.41 4.12
CA LEU A 298 13.88 6.99 5.43
C LEU A 298 15.18 6.23 5.31
N ALA A 299 16.12 6.53 6.20
CA ALA A 299 17.29 5.73 6.47
C ALA A 299 17.50 5.55 7.97
N ALA A 300 17.83 4.33 8.42
CA ALA A 300 18.10 4.07 9.82
C ALA A 300 19.30 3.13 9.97
N LEU A 301 20.29 3.57 10.73
CA LEU A 301 21.50 2.78 11.01
C LEU A 301 21.48 2.32 12.46
N THR A 302 21.79 1.04 12.70
CA THR A 302 21.96 0.47 14.04
C THR A 302 23.29 -0.26 14.15
N LEU A 303 24.05 0.00 15.23
CA LEU A 303 25.30 -0.68 15.57
C LEU A 303 25.12 -1.41 16.90
N GLY A 304 25.22 -2.74 16.88
CA GLY A 304 25.04 -3.60 18.04
C GLY A 304 26.37 -4.14 18.60
N THR A 305 26.48 -4.16 19.93
CA THR A 305 27.63 -4.74 20.67
C THR A 305 27.41 -6.22 21.02
N GLY A 306 26.53 -6.93 20.29
CA GLY A 306 26.08 -8.27 20.61
C GLY A 306 27.18 -9.21 21.14
N GLU A 307 26.81 -10.14 22.03
CA GLU A 307 27.77 -11.17 22.45
C GLU A 307 28.17 -11.99 21.22
N GLU A 308 29.49 -12.23 21.05
CA GLU A 308 29.96 -13.20 20.07
C GLU A 308 29.28 -14.54 20.37
N GLY A 309 28.56 -15.11 19.40
CA GLY A 309 28.02 -16.45 19.54
C GLY A 309 26.50 -16.56 19.53
N THR A 310 25.73 -15.54 19.21
CA THR A 310 24.28 -15.68 19.02
C THR A 310 23.91 -16.08 17.58
N SER A 311 22.74 -16.70 17.44
CA SER A 311 22.13 -16.91 16.12
C SER A 311 21.66 -15.57 15.55
N ASP A 312 21.50 -15.52 14.22
CA ASP A 312 20.96 -14.38 13.49
C ASP A 312 20.24 -14.92 12.27
N LEU A 313 18.93 -14.82 12.26
CA LEU A 313 18.06 -15.50 11.32
C LEU A 313 17.53 -14.48 10.30
N ILE A 314 17.72 -14.77 9.03
CA ILE A 314 17.20 -13.93 7.95
C ILE A 314 16.36 -14.73 6.97
N VAL A 315 15.46 -14.07 6.27
CA VAL A 315 14.83 -14.60 5.06
C VAL A 315 15.71 -14.23 3.86
N SER A 316 16.38 -15.21 3.28
CA SER A 316 17.33 -15.00 2.17
C SER A 316 16.71 -15.17 0.78
N GLY A 317 15.41 -15.46 0.68
CA GLY A 317 14.72 -15.56 -0.59
C GLY A 317 13.29 -16.09 -0.44
N LEU A 318 12.41 -15.64 -1.33
CA LEU A 318 11.01 -16.07 -1.43
C LEU A 318 10.73 -16.55 -2.85
N THR A 319 10.15 -17.74 -2.97
CA THR A 319 9.73 -18.31 -4.27
C THR A 319 8.23 -18.47 -4.27
N VAL A 320 7.55 -17.62 -5.03
CA VAL A 320 6.09 -17.61 -5.16
C VAL A 320 5.72 -18.13 -6.55
N PRO A 321 5.03 -19.30 -6.65
CA PRO A 321 4.50 -19.77 -7.92
C PRO A 321 3.31 -18.91 -8.36
N LEU A 322 2.77 -19.18 -9.56
CA LEU A 322 1.44 -18.64 -9.90
C LEU A 322 0.41 -19.18 -8.89
N LEU A 323 -0.29 -18.26 -8.22
CA LEU A 323 -1.26 -18.59 -7.17
C LEU A 323 -2.69 -18.65 -7.73
N TYR A 324 -3.50 -19.53 -7.15
CA TYR A 324 -4.88 -19.72 -7.56
C TYR A 324 -5.84 -19.56 -6.37
N ALA A 325 -6.85 -18.72 -6.52
CA ALA A 325 -7.92 -18.54 -5.55
C ALA A 325 -8.68 -19.85 -5.32
N GLY A 326 -9.10 -20.10 -4.09
CA GLY A 326 -9.82 -21.32 -3.71
C GLY A 326 -9.05 -22.62 -3.83
N LYS A 327 -7.73 -22.59 -4.13
CA LYS A 327 -6.86 -23.77 -4.25
C LYS A 327 -5.74 -23.72 -3.23
N ASP A 328 -5.21 -24.91 -2.87
CA ASP A 328 -4.01 -25.00 -2.05
C ASP A 328 -2.79 -24.64 -2.91
N ASN A 329 -2.03 -23.65 -2.45
CA ASN A 329 -0.79 -23.20 -3.07
C ASN A 329 0.36 -23.43 -2.09
N THR A 330 1.56 -23.73 -2.61
CA THR A 330 2.76 -23.91 -1.80
C THR A 330 3.75 -22.80 -2.12
N ILE A 331 4.03 -21.95 -1.15
CA ILE A 331 5.02 -20.87 -1.21
C ILE A 331 6.28 -21.37 -0.49
N LYS A 332 7.47 -21.08 -1.03
CA LYS A 332 8.73 -21.50 -0.46
C LYS A 332 9.57 -20.31 -0.04
N ALA A 333 10.07 -20.33 1.18
CA ALA A 333 11.04 -19.37 1.65
C ALA A 333 12.39 -20.06 1.93
N SER A 334 13.47 -19.39 1.54
CA SER A 334 14.82 -19.75 1.94
C SER A 334 15.18 -18.92 3.17
N ILE A 335 15.43 -19.57 4.29
CA ILE A 335 15.88 -18.94 5.53
C ILE A 335 17.34 -19.26 5.76
N LYS A 336 18.09 -18.33 6.35
CA LYS A 336 19.52 -18.48 6.62
C LYS A 336 19.83 -18.01 8.03
N ASN A 337 20.72 -18.73 8.69
CA ASN A 337 21.33 -18.28 9.94
C ASN A 337 22.70 -17.69 9.61
N ILE A 338 22.84 -16.38 9.69
CA ILE A 338 24.08 -15.66 9.45
C ILE A 338 24.90 -15.45 10.74
N GLY A 339 24.32 -15.75 11.90
CA GLY A 339 24.97 -15.70 13.20
C GLY A 339 26.01 -16.81 13.43
N LYS A 340 26.73 -16.74 14.54
CA LYS A 340 27.83 -17.66 14.88
C LYS A 340 27.32 -18.93 15.58
N ASP A 341 26.14 -18.91 16.23
CA ASP A 341 25.55 -20.05 16.91
C ASP A 341 24.37 -20.66 16.13
N SER A 342 24.06 -21.90 16.43
CA SER A 342 22.91 -22.59 15.86
C SER A 342 21.61 -22.13 16.56
N ALA A 343 20.57 -21.81 15.78
CA ALA A 343 19.22 -21.59 16.28
C ALA A 343 18.44 -22.89 16.37
N TYR A 344 17.64 -23.09 17.43
CA TYR A 344 16.84 -24.31 17.65
C TYR A 344 15.41 -23.97 18.06
N GLY A 345 14.42 -24.64 17.46
CA GLY A 345 13.02 -24.63 17.91
C GLY A 345 12.36 -23.25 17.79
N PHE A 346 12.33 -22.71 16.59
CA PHE A 346 11.65 -21.46 16.25
C PHE A 346 10.58 -21.68 15.18
N GLN A 347 9.79 -20.67 14.89
CA GLN A 347 8.74 -20.72 13.89
C GLN A 347 8.89 -19.59 12.88
N ALA A 348 8.49 -19.86 11.64
CA ALA A 348 8.34 -18.82 10.62
C ALA A 348 6.86 -18.69 10.27
N ALA A 349 6.44 -17.48 9.89
CA ALA A 349 5.09 -17.17 9.45
C ALA A 349 5.11 -16.57 8.04
N LEU A 350 4.12 -16.95 7.23
CA LEU A 350 3.78 -16.27 5.98
C LEU A 350 2.60 -15.34 6.27
N TYR A 351 2.80 -14.08 5.92
CA TYR A 351 1.78 -13.04 5.95
C TYR A 351 1.27 -12.78 4.54
N ALA A 352 -0.02 -12.50 4.41
CA ALA A 352 -0.64 -11.97 3.21
C ALA A 352 -1.45 -10.74 3.61
N ASP A 353 -1.10 -9.56 3.06
CA ASP A 353 -1.70 -8.27 3.41
C ASP A 353 -1.72 -7.97 4.92
N GLY A 354 -0.63 -8.34 5.63
CA GLY A 354 -0.50 -8.14 7.07
C GLY A 354 -1.06 -9.24 7.96
N GLU A 355 -1.84 -10.18 7.43
CA GLU A 355 -2.45 -11.28 8.18
C GLU A 355 -1.63 -12.57 8.08
N ILE A 356 -1.45 -13.29 9.21
CA ILE A 356 -0.78 -14.61 9.18
C ILE A 356 -1.68 -15.62 8.49
N VAL A 357 -1.23 -16.12 7.33
CA VAL A 357 -1.98 -17.11 6.53
C VAL A 357 -1.42 -18.53 6.63
N SER A 358 -0.16 -18.66 7.06
CA SER A 358 0.46 -19.97 7.26
C SER A 358 1.67 -19.89 8.18
N THR A 359 1.98 -20.96 8.91
CA THR A 359 3.18 -21.05 9.75
C THR A 359 3.96 -22.33 9.48
N ALA A 360 5.28 -22.26 9.68
CA ALA A 360 6.17 -23.40 9.50
C ALA A 360 7.13 -23.55 10.69
N PRO A 361 7.16 -24.70 11.39
CA PRO A 361 8.11 -24.95 12.47
C PRO A 361 9.51 -25.27 11.92
N VAL A 362 10.54 -24.72 12.55
CA VAL A 362 11.94 -24.98 12.25
C VAL A 362 12.62 -25.58 13.49
N SER A 363 13.00 -26.85 13.41
CA SER A 363 13.61 -27.56 14.53
C SER A 363 15.02 -27.08 14.83
N SER A 364 15.79 -26.75 13.78
CA SER A 364 17.13 -26.17 13.92
C SER A 364 17.64 -25.58 12.61
N LEU A 365 18.54 -24.59 12.73
CA LEU A 365 19.30 -24.02 11.63
C LEU A 365 20.71 -23.66 12.13
N SER A 366 21.70 -24.43 11.67
CA SER A 366 23.09 -24.23 12.10
C SER A 366 23.68 -22.94 11.54
N SER A 367 24.67 -22.37 12.25
CA SER A 367 25.43 -21.21 11.81
C SER A 367 25.90 -21.34 10.36
N GLY A 368 25.74 -20.28 9.58
CA GLY A 368 26.13 -20.17 8.18
C GLY A 368 25.31 -21.04 7.21
N LYS A 369 24.25 -21.73 7.68
CA LYS A 369 23.45 -22.63 6.85
C LYS A 369 22.11 -22.00 6.45
N SER A 370 21.64 -22.42 5.27
CA SER A 370 20.32 -22.09 4.75
C SER A 370 19.41 -23.32 4.77
N LYS A 371 18.11 -23.09 4.86
CA LYS A 371 17.06 -24.11 4.79
C LYS A 371 15.86 -23.54 4.04
N THR A 372 15.31 -24.34 3.12
CA THR A 372 14.03 -24.01 2.50
C THR A 372 12.89 -24.53 3.37
N ILE A 373 11.92 -23.68 3.65
CA ILE A 373 10.67 -24.01 4.33
C ILE A 373 9.50 -23.80 3.36
N GLU A 374 8.40 -24.49 3.61
CA GLU A 374 7.21 -24.45 2.75
C GLU A 374 6.01 -23.99 3.57
N PHE A 375 5.24 -23.09 2.99
CA PHE A 375 3.96 -22.63 3.51
C PHE A 375 2.85 -23.08 2.57
N ASN A 376 1.78 -23.62 3.12
CA ASN A 376 0.58 -23.95 2.36
C ASN A 376 -0.48 -22.90 2.65
N TRP A 377 -0.99 -22.31 1.58
CA TRP A 377 -1.98 -21.24 1.68
C TRP A 377 -3.07 -21.40 0.61
N LYS A 378 -4.30 -21.14 1.02
CA LYS A 378 -5.49 -21.17 0.17
C LYS A 378 -6.13 -19.77 0.19
N PRO A 379 -5.74 -18.85 -0.72
CA PRO A 379 -6.36 -17.55 -0.80
C PRO A 379 -7.85 -17.67 -1.09
N ALA A 380 -8.67 -16.88 -0.38
CA ALA A 380 -10.13 -16.91 -0.53
C ALA A 380 -10.57 -16.20 -1.82
N TRP A 381 -9.81 -15.22 -2.29
CA TRP A 381 -10.17 -14.31 -3.37
C TRP A 381 -9.05 -14.17 -4.39
N ASP A 382 -9.40 -13.81 -5.62
CA ASP A 382 -8.46 -13.38 -6.66
C ASP A 382 -7.98 -11.94 -6.42
N GLY A 383 -6.94 -11.52 -7.16
CA GLY A 383 -6.38 -10.17 -7.06
C GLY A 383 -4.90 -10.16 -6.73
N GLU A 384 -4.40 -9.04 -6.27
CA GLU A 384 -3.01 -8.86 -5.85
C GLU A 384 -2.96 -8.81 -4.32
N GLN A 385 -2.03 -9.54 -3.72
CA GLN A 385 -1.78 -9.54 -2.29
C GLN A 385 -0.29 -9.53 -2.00
N ALA A 386 0.10 -8.76 -0.99
CA ALA A 386 1.46 -8.65 -0.55
C ALA A 386 1.85 -9.79 0.39
N LEU A 387 2.88 -10.54 0.02
CA LEU A 387 3.39 -11.66 0.79
C LEU A 387 4.69 -11.29 1.50
N LYS A 388 4.74 -11.52 2.80
CA LYS A 388 5.91 -11.33 3.65
C LYS A 388 6.15 -12.58 4.48
N VAL A 389 7.39 -13.02 4.61
CA VAL A 389 7.77 -14.11 5.50
C VAL A 389 8.56 -13.54 6.67
N TYR A 390 8.19 -13.90 7.87
CA TYR A 390 8.89 -13.57 9.09
C TYR A 390 9.46 -14.85 9.71
N VAL A 391 10.76 -14.93 9.92
CA VAL A 391 11.42 -16.02 10.63
C VAL A 391 11.56 -15.67 12.11
N ASP A 392 11.31 -16.62 12.99
CA ASP A 392 11.14 -16.44 14.46
C ASP A 392 10.10 -15.35 14.83
N TYR A 393 8.98 -15.30 14.10
CA TYR A 393 7.92 -14.28 14.28
C TYR A 393 7.37 -14.20 15.72
N THR A 394 7.61 -15.20 16.54
CA THR A 394 7.25 -15.25 17.97
C THR A 394 8.32 -14.67 18.87
N ASN A 395 9.46 -14.25 18.31
CA ASN A 395 10.64 -13.73 19.00
C ASN A 395 11.08 -14.64 20.17
N ASN A 396 11.15 -15.95 19.90
CA ASN A 396 11.54 -16.95 20.90
C ASN A 396 13.04 -17.15 21.02
N LYS A 397 13.79 -16.65 20.04
CA LYS A 397 15.25 -16.73 20.01
C LYS A 397 15.83 -15.33 20.16
N LYS A 398 16.73 -15.22 21.12
CA LYS A 398 17.56 -14.04 21.17
C LYS A 398 18.57 -14.11 20.04
N GLU A 399 18.55 -13.12 19.19
CA GLU A 399 19.39 -13.05 18.01
C GLU A 399 20.39 -11.89 18.08
N THR A 400 21.37 -11.91 17.20
CA THR A 400 22.32 -10.80 17.10
C THR A 400 21.62 -9.56 16.56
N CYS A 401 20.68 -9.76 15.63
CA CYS A 401 19.79 -8.73 15.09
C CYS A 401 18.36 -9.28 15.05
N GLU A 402 17.40 -8.56 15.62
CA GLU A 402 15.98 -8.95 15.67
C GLU A 402 15.15 -8.29 14.56
N VAL A 403 15.75 -7.33 13.83
CA VAL A 403 15.02 -6.52 12.85
C VAL A 403 15.23 -6.94 11.39
N ASN A 404 16.06 -7.95 11.14
CA ASN A 404 16.34 -8.49 9.81
C ASN A 404 15.65 -9.85 9.55
N ASN A 405 14.70 -10.25 10.39
CA ASN A 405 14.06 -11.57 10.39
C ASN A 405 13.01 -11.76 9.29
N TRP A 406 12.85 -10.84 8.38
CA TRP A 406 11.82 -10.86 7.34
C TRP A 406 12.35 -10.42 5.96
N ASN A 407 11.64 -10.81 4.90
CA ASN A 407 11.98 -10.38 3.54
C ASN A 407 11.22 -9.10 3.16
N THR A 408 11.75 -8.40 2.18
CA THR A 408 10.97 -7.38 1.46
C THR A 408 9.68 -8.01 0.95
N PRO A 409 8.55 -7.37 1.13
CA PRO A 409 7.27 -7.87 0.70
C PRO A 409 7.21 -8.13 -0.82
N PHE A 410 6.54 -9.20 -1.21
CA PHE A 410 6.38 -9.62 -2.60
C PHE A 410 4.91 -9.48 -3.02
N LEU A 411 4.62 -8.64 -4.00
CA LEU A 411 3.26 -8.50 -4.53
C LEU A 411 2.90 -9.69 -5.41
N ALA A 412 2.09 -10.60 -4.87
CA ALA A 412 1.67 -11.82 -5.54
C ALA A 412 0.35 -11.62 -6.27
N LYS A 413 0.29 -12.07 -7.53
CA LYS A 413 -0.95 -12.12 -8.29
C LYS A 413 -1.65 -13.46 -8.07
N ILE A 414 -2.91 -13.41 -7.63
CA ILE A 414 -3.78 -14.57 -7.44
C ILE A 414 -4.80 -14.59 -8.56
N VAL A 415 -4.88 -15.72 -9.25
CA VAL A 415 -5.75 -15.91 -10.41
C VAL A 415 -6.93 -16.81 -10.04
N ASP A 416 -8.13 -16.44 -10.44
CA ASP A 416 -9.28 -17.33 -10.40
C ASP A 416 -9.48 -18.02 -11.75
N LEU A 417 -9.67 -19.35 -11.71
CA LEU A 417 -9.94 -20.19 -12.87
C LEU A 417 -11.29 -20.91 -12.77
N THR A 418 -12.04 -20.64 -11.71
CA THR A 418 -13.32 -21.30 -11.48
C THR A 418 -14.46 -20.48 -12.07
N PRO A 419 -15.37 -21.06 -12.83
CA PRO A 419 -16.60 -20.37 -13.21
C PRO A 419 -17.48 -20.11 -11.98
N PRO A 420 -18.24 -18.99 -11.96
CA PRO A 420 -19.23 -18.75 -10.94
C PRO A 420 -20.22 -19.90 -10.80
N GLU A 421 -20.49 -20.33 -9.56
CA GLU A 421 -21.56 -21.27 -9.24
C GLU A 421 -22.87 -20.51 -9.21
N LEU A 422 -23.82 -20.94 -10.04
CA LEU A 422 -25.06 -20.23 -10.32
C LEU A 422 -26.25 -21.11 -10.04
N GLU A 423 -27.21 -20.65 -9.24
CA GLU A 423 -28.48 -21.34 -9.01
C GLU A 423 -29.67 -20.43 -9.36
N ILE A 424 -30.77 -21.04 -9.86
CA ILE A 424 -32.04 -20.36 -10.12
C ILE A 424 -33.05 -20.84 -9.07
N ASP A 425 -33.41 -19.96 -8.13
CA ASP A 425 -34.37 -20.26 -7.07
C ASP A 425 -35.82 -20.08 -7.52
N TYR A 426 -36.05 -19.10 -8.40
CA TYR A 426 -37.37 -18.81 -8.90
C TYR A 426 -37.32 -18.28 -10.34
N PRO A 427 -38.24 -18.75 -11.22
CA PRO A 427 -39.22 -19.84 -11.00
C PRO A 427 -38.57 -21.22 -11.05
N GLU A 428 -39.29 -22.26 -10.58
CA GLU A 428 -38.88 -23.66 -10.77
C GLU A 428 -38.93 -24.05 -12.26
N ASP A 429 -38.11 -24.98 -12.70
CA ASP A 429 -38.14 -25.55 -14.03
C ASP A 429 -39.51 -26.21 -14.31
N GLY A 430 -40.10 -25.95 -15.47
CA GLY A 430 -41.43 -26.40 -15.84
C GLY A 430 -42.59 -25.57 -15.24
N ALA A 431 -42.32 -24.51 -14.51
CA ALA A 431 -43.33 -23.67 -13.88
C ALA A 431 -44.30 -23.07 -14.91
N ARG A 432 -45.59 -22.91 -14.50
CA ARG A 432 -46.61 -22.17 -15.29
C ARG A 432 -46.71 -20.75 -14.75
N VAL A 433 -46.31 -19.80 -15.55
CA VAL A 433 -46.28 -18.38 -15.20
C VAL A 433 -47.23 -17.55 -16.05
N ASP A 434 -47.64 -16.40 -15.57
CA ASP A 434 -48.44 -15.49 -16.37
C ASP A 434 -47.56 -14.79 -17.43
N GLY A 435 -48.09 -14.59 -18.64
CA GLY A 435 -47.40 -13.86 -19.70
C GLY A 435 -47.21 -12.39 -19.33
N GLY A 436 -46.10 -11.79 -19.81
CA GLY A 436 -45.71 -10.43 -19.50
C GLY A 436 -44.26 -10.37 -18.98
N TYR A 437 -43.99 -9.67 -17.91
CA TYR A 437 -42.66 -9.64 -17.28
C TYR A 437 -42.63 -10.56 -16.06
N LEU A 438 -41.65 -11.46 -16.05
CA LEU A 438 -41.39 -12.42 -14.98
C LEU A 438 -40.13 -12.00 -14.23
N THR A 439 -40.19 -11.90 -12.90
CA THR A 439 -38.99 -11.80 -12.10
C THR A 439 -38.37 -13.18 -11.96
N VAL A 440 -37.09 -13.28 -12.31
CA VAL A 440 -36.25 -14.48 -12.11
C VAL A 440 -35.21 -14.12 -11.06
N SER A 441 -34.97 -15.01 -10.11
CA SER A 441 -34.02 -14.80 -9.04
C SER A 441 -33.29 -16.08 -8.65
N GLY A 442 -32.15 -15.91 -7.99
CA GLY A 442 -31.32 -16.99 -7.54
C GLY A 442 -30.09 -16.53 -6.77
N THR A 443 -29.12 -17.41 -6.67
CA THR A 443 -27.83 -17.17 -6.01
C THR A 443 -26.68 -17.31 -6.98
N VAL A 444 -25.57 -16.62 -6.68
CA VAL A 444 -24.30 -16.72 -7.41
C VAL A 444 -23.14 -16.62 -6.41
N GLU A 445 -22.23 -17.57 -6.47
CA GLU A 445 -21.03 -17.63 -5.62
C GLU A 445 -19.78 -17.81 -6.48
N ASP A 446 -18.69 -17.13 -6.10
CA ASP A 446 -17.38 -17.25 -6.74
C ASP A 446 -16.26 -16.78 -5.82
N THR A 447 -15.02 -17.17 -6.15
CA THR A 447 -13.79 -16.63 -5.53
C THR A 447 -13.40 -15.26 -6.09
N SER A 448 -14.03 -14.78 -7.16
CA SER A 448 -13.91 -13.43 -7.69
C SER A 448 -15.02 -12.53 -7.17
N GLN A 449 -14.67 -11.32 -6.72
CA GLN A 449 -15.64 -10.35 -6.22
C GLN A 449 -16.36 -9.56 -7.33
N ASN A 450 -15.85 -9.60 -8.57
CA ASN A 450 -16.38 -8.84 -9.70
C ASN A 450 -17.34 -9.69 -10.54
N LEU A 451 -18.53 -9.99 -10.00
CA LEU A 451 -19.55 -10.81 -10.65
C LEU A 451 -20.55 -9.96 -11.45
N THR A 452 -20.93 -10.46 -12.61
CA THR A 452 -22.06 -9.96 -13.39
C THR A 452 -22.99 -11.11 -13.77
N VAL A 453 -24.31 -10.91 -13.60
CA VAL A 453 -25.32 -11.90 -13.99
C VAL A 453 -26.21 -11.32 -15.08
N ASP A 454 -26.45 -12.10 -16.12
CA ASP A 454 -27.34 -11.79 -17.25
C ASP A 454 -28.42 -12.85 -17.39
N VAL A 455 -29.67 -12.41 -17.56
CA VAL A 455 -30.82 -13.29 -17.78
C VAL A 455 -31.46 -12.94 -19.12
N ASN A 456 -31.29 -13.79 -20.12
CA ASN A 456 -31.79 -13.58 -21.49
C ASN A 456 -31.43 -12.19 -22.08
N GLY A 457 -30.19 -11.68 -21.83
CA GLY A 457 -29.72 -10.37 -22.27
C GLY A 457 -30.12 -9.21 -21.36
N GLN A 458 -30.74 -9.47 -20.20
CA GLN A 458 -31.07 -8.47 -19.19
C GLN A 458 -30.10 -8.59 -18.01
N LYS A 459 -29.41 -7.50 -17.65
CA LYS A 459 -28.52 -7.48 -16.50
C LYS A 459 -29.34 -7.62 -15.22
N ALA A 460 -28.94 -8.57 -14.37
CA ALA A 460 -29.51 -8.76 -13.04
C ALA A 460 -28.95 -7.73 -12.04
N LEU A 461 -29.73 -7.44 -11.01
CA LEU A 461 -29.27 -6.75 -9.80
C LEU A 461 -28.71 -7.80 -8.85
N ILE A 462 -27.46 -7.59 -8.39
CA ILE A 462 -26.78 -8.46 -7.42
C ILE A 462 -26.76 -7.74 -6.07
N SER A 463 -27.07 -8.46 -5.00
CA SER A 463 -27.00 -7.99 -3.61
C SER A 463 -26.49 -9.12 -2.73
N GLY A 464 -25.21 -9.04 -2.32
CA GLY A 464 -24.52 -10.18 -1.72
C GLY A 464 -24.46 -11.34 -2.71
N GLU A 465 -24.80 -12.54 -2.28
CA GLU A 465 -24.87 -13.74 -3.13
C GLU A 465 -26.16 -13.84 -3.95
N SER A 466 -27.18 -13.02 -3.67
CA SER A 466 -28.47 -13.09 -4.35
C SER A 466 -28.52 -12.19 -5.59
N TRP A 467 -29.19 -12.67 -6.64
CA TRP A 467 -29.42 -11.89 -7.85
C TRP A 467 -30.90 -11.92 -8.28
N SER A 468 -31.35 -10.90 -9.01
CA SER A 468 -32.67 -10.87 -9.62
C SER A 468 -32.70 -10.06 -10.92
N ALA A 469 -33.52 -10.50 -11.86
CA ALA A 469 -33.79 -9.79 -13.11
C ALA A 469 -35.25 -9.95 -13.54
N SER A 470 -35.74 -9.01 -14.36
CA SER A 470 -37.09 -9.08 -14.94
C SER A 470 -36.98 -9.35 -16.44
N VAL A 471 -37.55 -10.45 -16.91
CA VAL A 471 -37.47 -10.88 -18.30
C VAL A 471 -38.88 -11.04 -18.91
N PRO A 472 -39.04 -10.78 -20.23
CA PRO A 472 -40.34 -10.96 -20.89
C PRO A 472 -40.61 -12.46 -21.10
N VAL A 473 -41.87 -12.87 -20.85
CA VAL A 473 -42.38 -14.22 -21.07
C VAL A 473 -43.60 -14.13 -21.99
N VAL A 474 -43.60 -14.93 -23.05
CA VAL A 474 -44.70 -15.05 -24.03
C VAL A 474 -45.52 -16.32 -23.79
N SER A 475 -46.72 -16.39 -24.39
CA SER A 475 -47.54 -17.60 -24.30
C SER A 475 -46.81 -18.82 -24.90
N GLY A 476 -46.88 -19.96 -24.21
CA GLY A 476 -46.18 -21.20 -24.56
C GLY A 476 -44.84 -21.36 -23.88
N SER A 477 -43.98 -22.19 -24.43
CA SER A 477 -42.68 -22.53 -23.85
C SER A 477 -41.68 -21.39 -24.00
N ASN A 478 -41.06 -20.97 -22.88
CA ASN A 478 -40.01 -19.96 -22.83
C ASN A 478 -38.77 -20.54 -22.14
N THR A 479 -37.64 -20.45 -22.82
CA THR A 479 -36.35 -20.81 -22.21
C THR A 479 -35.74 -19.58 -21.56
N ILE A 480 -35.42 -19.69 -20.29
CA ILE A 480 -34.70 -18.67 -19.51
C ILE A 480 -33.27 -19.16 -19.34
N VAL A 481 -32.32 -18.43 -19.91
CA VAL A 481 -30.90 -18.71 -19.80
C VAL A 481 -30.30 -17.65 -18.87
N VAL A 482 -29.64 -18.09 -17.82
CA VAL A 482 -28.89 -17.25 -16.89
C VAL A 482 -27.40 -17.53 -17.10
N SER A 483 -26.62 -16.48 -17.22
CA SER A 483 -25.16 -16.57 -17.27
C SER A 483 -24.51 -15.62 -16.29
N ALA A 484 -23.56 -16.12 -15.51
CA ALA A 484 -22.72 -15.32 -14.63
C ALA A 484 -21.30 -15.27 -15.21
N VAL A 485 -20.66 -14.11 -15.13
CA VAL A 485 -19.27 -13.88 -15.56
C VAL A 485 -18.54 -13.19 -14.45
N ASP A 486 -17.36 -13.70 -14.11
CA ASP A 486 -16.46 -13.14 -13.11
C ASP A 486 -15.48 -12.09 -13.67
N GLY A 487 -14.62 -11.55 -12.82
CA GLY A 487 -13.58 -10.59 -13.17
C GLY A 487 -12.45 -11.15 -14.05
N GLN A 488 -12.30 -12.48 -14.12
CA GLN A 488 -11.31 -13.20 -14.95
C GLN A 488 -11.92 -13.72 -16.25
N ASN A 489 -13.21 -13.46 -16.52
CA ASN A 489 -14.02 -13.92 -17.65
C ASN A 489 -14.34 -15.43 -17.64
N ASN A 490 -14.27 -16.10 -16.48
CA ASN A 490 -14.87 -17.42 -16.37
C ASN A 490 -16.39 -17.28 -16.38
N THR A 491 -17.08 -18.27 -16.94
CA THR A 491 -18.53 -18.17 -17.18
C THR A 491 -19.27 -19.39 -16.66
N GLY A 492 -20.18 -19.17 -15.71
CA GLY A 492 -21.20 -20.13 -15.26
C GLY A 492 -22.52 -19.94 -16.04
N LYS A 493 -23.29 -21.01 -16.27
CA LYS A 493 -24.58 -20.96 -16.95
C LYS A 493 -25.56 -21.95 -16.38
N GLU A 494 -26.80 -21.47 -16.21
CA GLU A 494 -27.96 -22.26 -15.84
C GLU A 494 -29.12 -21.96 -16.78
N LEU A 495 -30.02 -22.90 -16.96
CA LEU A 495 -31.22 -22.72 -17.76
C LEU A 495 -32.43 -23.46 -17.19
N ILE A 496 -33.59 -22.84 -17.34
CA ILE A 496 -34.89 -23.44 -17.03
C ILE A 496 -35.87 -23.17 -18.18
N VAL A 497 -36.93 -23.95 -18.24
CA VAL A 497 -38.04 -23.76 -19.19
C VAL A 497 -39.31 -23.49 -18.42
N VAL A 498 -40.03 -22.43 -18.80
CA VAL A 498 -41.34 -22.08 -18.18
C VAL A 498 -42.45 -22.01 -19.22
N GLU A 499 -43.65 -22.36 -18.83
CA GLU A 499 -44.84 -22.28 -19.68
C GLU A 499 -45.64 -21.00 -19.37
N GLY A 500 -45.59 -20.03 -20.31
CA GLY A 500 -46.35 -18.79 -20.23
C GLY A 500 -47.83 -19.01 -20.54
N LYS A 501 -48.70 -18.56 -19.68
CA LYS A 501 -50.17 -18.60 -19.93
C LYS A 501 -50.56 -17.43 -20.80
N VAL A 502 -51.57 -17.66 -21.66
CA VAL A 502 -52.27 -16.55 -22.35
C VAL A 502 -52.99 -15.74 -21.29
N SER A 503 -52.71 -14.46 -21.18
CA SER A 503 -53.59 -13.54 -20.48
C SER A 503 -54.93 -13.53 -21.22
N SER A 504 -55.89 -14.35 -20.78
CA SER A 504 -57.25 -14.28 -21.32
C SER A 504 -57.86 -12.96 -20.85
N GLN A 505 -57.87 -12.00 -21.73
CA GLN A 505 -58.71 -10.83 -21.63
C GLN A 505 -60.17 -11.26 -21.88
N SER A 506 -60.77 -11.95 -20.89
CA SER A 506 -62.20 -12.28 -20.90
C SER A 506 -62.74 -12.26 -19.49
N ASP A 507 -63.18 -11.12 -19.04
CA ASP A 507 -64.32 -10.95 -18.15
C ASP A 507 -64.73 -9.46 -18.04
N LEU A 508 -64.89 -8.83 -19.23
CA LEU A 508 -65.86 -7.74 -19.30
C LEU A 508 -67.23 -8.38 -19.63
N LYS A 509 -67.96 -8.86 -18.61
CA LYS A 509 -69.42 -9.12 -18.72
C LYS A 509 -70.10 -7.80 -19.04
N ILE A 510 -70.43 -7.61 -20.31
CA ILE A 510 -71.42 -6.63 -20.72
C ILE A 510 -72.78 -7.17 -20.21
N SER A 511 -73.25 -6.63 -19.11
CA SER A 511 -74.62 -6.79 -18.65
C SER A 511 -75.52 -6.03 -19.61
N SER A 512 -76.13 -6.78 -20.54
CA SER A 512 -77.30 -6.27 -21.32
C SER A 512 -78.51 -6.20 -20.41
N GLY A 513 -78.94 -5.03 -20.06
CA GLY A 513 -80.22 -4.75 -19.51
C GLY A 513 -80.97 -3.75 -20.41
N PRO A 514 -82.34 -3.82 -20.54
CA PRO A 514 -83.06 -3.37 -21.72
C PRO A 514 -83.54 -1.92 -21.65
N ASP A 515 -83.62 -1.37 -22.85
CA ASP A 515 -84.58 -0.42 -23.43
C ASP A 515 -84.93 0.94 -22.78
N ASN A 516 -84.91 1.92 -23.68
CA ASN A 516 -85.65 3.15 -23.85
C ASN A 516 -85.25 4.40 -23.06
N GLU A 517 -84.74 5.39 -23.68
CA GLU A 517 -85.44 6.49 -24.35
C GLU A 517 -84.47 7.54 -24.91
N THR A 518 -84.77 7.92 -26.15
CA THR A 518 -84.19 9.07 -26.86
C THR A 518 -84.35 10.38 -26.10
N LYS A 519 -83.27 11.14 -25.97
CA LYS A 519 -83.27 12.60 -26.12
C LYS A 519 -81.92 13.12 -26.55
N SER A 520 -81.95 13.86 -27.62
CA SER A 520 -80.90 14.67 -28.22
C SER A 520 -80.49 15.82 -27.33
N LEU A 521 -79.30 16.23 -27.47
CA LEU A 521 -78.75 17.58 -27.62
C LEU A 521 -77.52 17.85 -26.76
N ASP A 522 -76.54 18.29 -27.51
CA ASP A 522 -75.53 19.31 -27.26
C ASP A 522 -74.22 18.94 -26.61
N ASN A 523 -73.21 19.17 -27.45
CA ASN A 523 -71.81 19.47 -27.22
C ASN A 523 -71.49 20.01 -25.82
N GLU A 524 -70.60 19.31 -25.15
CA GLU A 524 -69.47 19.95 -24.45
C GLU A 524 -68.38 18.95 -24.25
N THR A 525 -67.18 19.31 -24.78
CA THR A 525 -65.92 18.66 -24.61
C THR A 525 -65.45 18.90 -23.19
N GLU A 526 -65.47 17.91 -22.31
CA GLU A 526 -64.68 17.88 -21.10
C GLU A 526 -63.60 16.80 -21.20
N THR A 527 -62.38 17.27 -21.32
CA THR A 527 -61.17 16.48 -21.17
C THR A 527 -60.99 16.11 -19.71
N VAL A 528 -61.22 14.87 -19.37
CA VAL A 528 -60.84 14.33 -18.05
C VAL A 528 -59.37 13.96 -18.06
N ASN A 529 -58.60 14.80 -17.43
CA ASN A 529 -57.22 14.50 -17.05
C ASN A 529 -57.18 13.47 -15.92
N GLN A 530 -56.79 12.25 -16.20
CA GLN A 530 -56.31 11.33 -15.17
C GLN A 530 -54.82 11.55 -14.98
N SER A 531 -54.46 12.24 -13.90
CA SER A 531 -53.10 12.38 -13.40
C SER A 531 -52.65 11.07 -12.75
N VAL A 532 -51.80 10.32 -13.47
CA VAL A 532 -50.99 9.29 -12.86
C VAL A 532 -49.76 9.98 -12.25
N LEU A 533 -49.63 9.89 -10.94
CA LEU A 533 -48.45 10.35 -10.20
C LEU A 533 -47.21 9.53 -10.59
N VAL A 534 -46.38 10.12 -11.41
CA VAL A 534 -45.01 9.66 -11.63
C VAL A 534 -44.11 10.54 -10.77
N PRO A 535 -43.21 9.98 -9.93
CA PRO A 535 -42.24 10.80 -9.22
C PRO A 535 -41.27 11.41 -10.23
N GLN A 536 -41.22 12.72 -10.25
CA GLN A 536 -40.25 13.48 -11.06
C GLN A 536 -38.81 13.27 -10.52
N LEU A 537 -37.99 12.56 -11.25
CA LEU A 537 -36.57 12.68 -11.18
C LEU A 537 -36.16 13.96 -11.92
N ARG A 538 -35.58 14.89 -11.18
CA ARG A 538 -35.00 16.13 -11.72
C ARG A 538 -33.91 15.78 -12.74
N GLY A 539 -34.10 16.26 -13.96
CA GLY A 539 -33.14 16.15 -15.01
C GLY A 539 -31.89 17.00 -14.71
N TYR A 540 -30.74 16.36 -14.80
CA TYR A 540 -29.48 17.05 -15.06
C TYR A 540 -29.22 17.00 -16.57
N GLU A 541 -29.20 18.19 -17.19
CA GLU A 541 -28.74 18.34 -18.57
C GLU A 541 -27.25 17.99 -18.64
N LYS A 542 -26.93 16.90 -19.34
CA LYS A 542 -25.55 16.58 -19.71
C LYS A 542 -25.11 17.53 -20.82
N LYS A 543 -24.37 18.56 -20.47
CA LYS A 543 -23.43 19.19 -21.42
C LYS A 543 -22.28 18.22 -21.62
N ALA A 544 -22.18 17.68 -22.81
CA ALA A 544 -21.00 16.93 -23.23
C ALA A 544 -19.81 17.89 -23.34
N VAL A 545 -18.95 17.85 -22.35
CA VAL A 545 -17.59 18.37 -22.45
C VAL A 545 -16.72 17.17 -22.72
N ILE A 546 -16.24 17.08 -23.96
CA ILE A 546 -15.18 16.13 -24.33
C ILE A 546 -13.90 16.69 -23.72
N SER A 547 -13.46 16.14 -22.62
CA SER A 547 -12.11 16.30 -22.10
C SER A 547 -11.32 15.04 -22.41
N PRO A 548 -10.12 15.12 -22.98
CA PRO A 548 -9.32 13.93 -23.25
C PRO A 548 -8.79 13.37 -21.94
N ILE A 549 -9.19 12.15 -21.65
CA ILE A 549 -8.62 11.32 -20.60
C ILE A 549 -7.23 10.93 -21.08
N TYR A 550 -6.20 11.52 -20.51
CA TYR A 550 -4.86 10.94 -20.55
C TYR A 550 -4.78 9.88 -19.45
N GLY A 551 -5.17 8.67 -19.82
CA GLY A 551 -4.80 7.49 -19.05
C GLY A 551 -3.34 7.16 -19.34
N VAL A 552 -2.52 7.14 -18.32
CA VAL A 552 -1.17 6.57 -18.40
C VAL A 552 -1.34 5.06 -18.49
N PHE A 553 -1.48 4.55 -19.70
CA PHE A 553 -1.26 3.15 -20.00
C PHE A 553 0.19 2.98 -20.44
N GLY A 554 0.91 2.12 -19.73
CA GLY A 554 2.24 1.71 -20.11
C GLY A 554 2.26 1.25 -21.59
N PHE A 555 3.13 1.85 -22.37
CA PHE A 555 3.39 1.48 -23.75
C PHE A 555 4.12 0.14 -23.76
N ILE A 556 3.42 -0.92 -24.17
CA ILE A 556 4.09 -2.11 -24.70
C ILE A 556 4.55 -1.74 -26.12
N SER A 557 5.80 -1.37 -26.24
CA SER A 557 6.45 -1.20 -27.53
C SER A 557 6.76 -2.57 -28.14
N ALA A 558 5.89 -3.03 -29.02
CA ALA A 558 6.22 -4.10 -29.95
C ALA A 558 7.19 -3.55 -31.00
N VAL A 559 8.48 -3.80 -30.82
CA VAL A 559 9.49 -3.52 -31.83
C VAL A 559 9.37 -4.56 -32.93
N LEU A 560 8.78 -4.13 -34.05
CA LEU A 560 8.78 -4.87 -35.29
C LEU A 560 10.16 -4.72 -35.95
N PHE A 561 11.00 -5.76 -35.90
CA PHE A 561 12.25 -5.81 -36.65
C PHE A 561 11.96 -5.89 -38.14
N ILE A 562 12.08 -4.79 -38.88
CA ILE A 562 12.23 -4.79 -40.32
C ILE A 562 13.70 -4.93 -40.66
N LYS A 563 14.06 -6.12 -41.10
CA LYS A 563 15.37 -6.48 -41.59
C LYS A 563 15.58 -5.88 -42.99
N TYR A 564 16.27 -4.74 -43.08
CA TYR A 564 16.74 -4.24 -44.37
C TYR A 564 18.16 -4.76 -44.64
N ARG A 565 18.24 -5.62 -45.63
CA ARG A 565 19.48 -6.19 -46.18
C ARG A 565 19.97 -5.23 -47.26
N SER A 566 21.02 -4.49 -47.08
CA SER A 566 21.75 -3.85 -48.18
C SER A 566 23.12 -4.46 -48.32
N ARG A 567 23.34 -5.01 -49.51
CA ARG A 567 24.63 -5.48 -50.00
C ARG A 567 25.50 -4.28 -50.40
N GLY A 568 26.77 -4.39 -50.15
CA GLY A 568 27.65 -3.99 -51.23
C GLY A 568 28.84 -3.07 -50.90
N LYS A 569 30.00 -3.68 -50.85
CA LYS A 569 31.28 -3.33 -51.45
C LYS A 569 32.18 -2.26 -50.82
N ARG A 570 33.28 -2.80 -50.36
CA ARG A 570 34.70 -2.46 -50.60
C ARG A 570 35.05 -1.00 -50.93
N LEU A 571 35.78 -0.38 -50.10
CA LEU A 571 37.23 -0.16 -50.20
C LEU A 571 37.76 0.24 -48.83
#